data_7687ff09878ebbb17ac5b7fb0071c465
#
_entry.id   7687ff09878ebbb17ac5b7fb0071c465
#
_cell.length_a   1.000
_cell.length_b   1.000
_cell.length_c   1.000
_cell.angle_alpha   90.00
_cell.angle_beta   90.00
_cell.angle_gamma   90.00
#
_symmetry.space_group_name_H-M   'P 1'
#
loop_
_entity.id
_entity.type
_entity.pdbx_description
1 polymer ?
#
loop_
_entity_poly.entity_id
_entity_poly.type
_entity_poly.pdbx_seq_one_letter_code
_entity_poly.pdbx_strand_id
1 'polypeptide(L)'
;MDFVLPDRPIKMQLLSGRGHYEAVIAAVLRAKCSVWIATANLKELMVEGRRQSVRSRSRYRSVLEVFDELARAGIELRILHASRPSGPFRERFDKLPRLYEGGLELRQCPRVHLKTVIIDGSMVYIGSANWTGAGLGAKGTGRRNFEVGMLTDDDGVLDTMQELYDRIWRGAQCGGCRLREQGCEAPLDLFSASRVVRANERVRRRPR
;
A
#
# COMPACT_ATOMS: atom_id res chain seq x y z
N MET A 1 -0.77 -0.70 -20.65
CA MET A 1 -1.93 -1.60 -20.54
C MET A 1 -3.15 -0.73 -20.43
N ASP A 2 -3.94 -0.75 -21.47
CA ASP A 2 -5.17 0.02 -21.54
C ASP A 2 -6.33 -0.99 -21.52
N PHE A 3 -7.35 -0.75 -20.73
CA PHE A 3 -8.54 -1.60 -20.68
C PHE A 3 -9.80 -0.78 -20.44
N VAL A 4 -10.92 -1.29 -20.93
CA VAL A 4 -12.26 -0.83 -20.61
C VAL A 4 -13.07 -2.08 -20.29
N LEU A 5 -13.58 -2.16 -19.07
CA LEU A 5 -14.49 -3.24 -18.69
C LEU A 5 -15.87 -3.00 -19.31
N PRO A 6 -16.60 -4.06 -19.72
CA PRO A 6 -17.97 -3.93 -20.21
C PRO A 6 -18.88 -3.32 -19.13
N ASP A 7 -19.87 -2.56 -19.57
CA ASP A 7 -20.93 -2.05 -18.70
C ASP A 7 -21.71 -3.19 -18.08
N ARG A 8 -21.76 -3.22 -16.76
CA ARG A 8 -22.56 -4.16 -15.97
C ARG A 8 -22.77 -3.66 -14.55
N PRO A 9 -23.83 -4.07 -13.88
CA PRO A 9 -23.99 -3.80 -12.46
C PRO A 9 -22.89 -4.47 -11.63
N ILE A 10 -22.34 -3.75 -10.66
CA ILE A 10 -21.43 -4.28 -9.66
C ILE A 10 -21.88 -3.90 -8.26
N LYS A 11 -21.67 -4.78 -7.29
CA LYS A 11 -21.86 -4.47 -5.87
C LYS A 11 -20.64 -3.76 -5.35
N MET A 12 -20.80 -2.55 -4.80
CA MET A 12 -19.69 -1.78 -4.22
C MET A 12 -20.12 -0.97 -3.01
N GLN A 13 -19.18 -0.62 -2.16
CA GLN A 13 -19.34 0.38 -1.11
C GLN A 13 -18.66 1.67 -1.57
N LEU A 14 -19.39 2.77 -1.63
CA LEU A 14 -18.83 4.10 -1.86
C LEU A 14 -18.34 4.67 -0.52
N LEU A 15 -17.09 5.09 -0.46
CA LEU A 15 -16.41 5.52 0.75
C LEU A 15 -16.02 7.00 0.67
N SER A 16 -16.15 7.72 1.78
CA SER A 16 -15.55 9.04 1.95
C SER A 16 -15.11 9.27 3.40
N GLY A 17 -14.19 10.21 3.62
CA GLY A 17 -13.74 10.61 4.95
C GLY A 17 -13.33 9.43 5.85
N ARG A 18 -13.97 9.27 7.01
CA ARG A 18 -13.69 8.19 7.96
C ARG A 18 -14.04 6.80 7.42
N GLY A 19 -14.96 6.70 6.45
CA GLY A 19 -15.34 5.44 5.81
C GLY A 19 -14.15 4.68 5.21
N HIS A 20 -13.13 5.39 4.69
CA HIS A 20 -11.90 4.75 4.23
C HIS A 20 -11.18 3.98 5.36
N TYR A 21 -11.11 4.57 6.56
CA TYR A 21 -10.51 3.92 7.72
C TYR A 21 -11.31 2.70 8.16
N GLU A 22 -12.62 2.88 8.29
CA GLU A 22 -13.54 1.85 8.81
C GLU A 22 -13.69 0.64 7.88
N ALA A 23 -13.59 0.86 6.57
CA ALA A 23 -13.66 -0.22 5.59
C ALA A 23 -12.27 -0.76 5.22
N VAL A 24 -11.40 0.08 4.65
CA VAL A 24 -10.13 -0.37 4.06
C VAL A 24 -9.11 -0.74 5.12
N ILE A 25 -8.85 0.16 6.08
CA ILE A 25 -7.86 -0.14 7.13
C ILE A 25 -8.33 -1.32 7.99
N ALA A 26 -9.62 -1.36 8.35
CA ALA A 26 -10.15 -2.49 9.11
C ALA A 26 -10.06 -3.82 8.36
N ALA A 27 -10.17 -3.84 7.03
CA ALA A 27 -9.96 -5.05 6.22
C ALA A 27 -8.47 -5.45 6.21
N VAL A 28 -7.55 -4.50 5.98
CA VAL A 28 -6.09 -4.74 6.06
C VAL A 28 -5.68 -5.33 7.41
N LEU A 29 -6.22 -4.80 8.53
CA LEU A 29 -5.92 -5.31 9.88
C LEU A 29 -6.41 -6.76 10.12
N ARG A 30 -7.24 -7.30 9.23
CA ARG A 30 -7.80 -8.66 9.30
C ARG A 30 -7.36 -9.55 8.16
N ALA A 31 -6.42 -9.09 7.33
CA ALA A 31 -5.89 -9.88 6.22
C ALA A 31 -5.35 -11.24 6.68
N LYS A 32 -5.56 -12.26 5.83
CA LYS A 32 -5.20 -13.66 6.11
C LYS A 32 -4.17 -14.23 5.13
N CYS A 33 -4.08 -13.68 3.94
CA CYS A 33 -3.21 -14.17 2.87
C CYS A 33 -2.27 -13.09 2.34
N SER A 34 -2.82 -11.93 1.96
CA SER A 34 -2.01 -10.89 1.31
C SER A 34 -2.59 -9.49 1.44
N VAL A 35 -1.70 -8.49 1.40
CA VAL A 35 -2.06 -7.07 1.27
C VAL A 35 -1.14 -6.44 0.23
N TRP A 36 -1.72 -6.03 -0.90
CA TRP A 36 -1.01 -5.33 -1.97
C TRP A 36 -1.51 -3.88 -2.05
N ILE A 37 -0.62 -2.93 -1.93
CA ILE A 37 -0.93 -1.51 -1.91
C ILE A 37 -0.24 -0.81 -3.07
N ALA A 38 -0.98 -0.01 -3.85
CA ALA A 38 -0.40 0.95 -4.78
C ALA A 38 -0.78 2.36 -4.36
N THR A 39 0.21 3.26 -4.29
CA THR A 39 0.00 4.64 -3.83
C THR A 39 1.04 5.62 -4.40
N ALA A 40 0.64 6.82 -4.76
CA ALA A 40 1.62 7.83 -5.16
C ALA A 40 2.43 8.32 -3.95
N ASN A 41 1.79 8.54 -2.80
CA ASN A 41 2.41 9.00 -1.57
C ASN A 41 2.27 7.97 -0.45
N LEU A 42 3.40 7.60 0.15
CA LEU A 42 3.49 6.65 1.26
C LEU A 42 3.93 7.37 2.54
N LYS A 43 3.05 7.42 3.53
CA LYS A 43 3.33 8.06 4.82
C LYS A 43 2.99 7.15 5.99
N GLU A 44 3.62 7.43 7.11
CA GLU A 44 3.27 6.80 8.38
C GLU A 44 1.78 7.00 8.68
N LEU A 45 1.14 5.93 9.14
CA LEU A 45 -0.28 5.86 9.44
C LEU A 45 -0.45 5.25 10.83
N MET A 46 -1.17 5.96 11.70
CA MET A 46 -1.51 5.46 13.03
C MET A 46 -2.88 4.80 13.00
N VAL A 47 -2.98 3.61 13.55
CA VAL A 47 -4.21 2.84 13.67
C VAL A 47 -4.59 2.64 15.13
N GLU A 48 -5.88 2.43 15.39
CA GLU A 48 -6.37 2.12 16.74
C GLU A 48 -5.83 0.75 17.17
N GLY A 49 -5.15 0.72 18.31
CA GLY A 49 -4.63 -0.50 18.90
C GLY A 49 -5.74 -1.36 19.52
N ARG A 50 -5.64 -2.69 19.44
CA ARG A 50 -6.45 -3.56 20.29
C ARG A 50 -6.10 -3.26 21.74
N ARG A 51 -7.09 -3.06 22.62
CA ARG A 51 -6.89 -2.97 24.08
C ARG A 51 -6.36 -4.32 24.58
N GLN A 52 -5.04 -4.47 24.65
CA GLN A 52 -4.43 -5.71 25.16
C GLN A 52 -4.14 -5.67 26.66
N SER A 53 -4.15 -4.53 27.32
CA SER A 53 -4.10 -4.42 28.78
C SER A 53 -4.46 -3.03 29.29
N VAL A 54 -4.87 -2.93 30.55
CA VAL A 54 -5.10 -1.69 31.32
C VAL A 54 -3.82 -0.82 31.39
N ARG A 55 -2.64 -1.38 31.12
CA ARG A 55 -1.33 -0.70 31.17
C ARG A 55 -0.88 -0.07 29.84
N SER A 56 -1.51 -0.36 28.71
CA SER A 56 -1.14 0.27 27.43
C SER A 56 -1.67 1.70 27.38
N ARG A 57 -0.79 2.68 27.57
CA ARG A 57 -1.11 4.12 27.56
C ARG A 57 -1.47 4.67 26.18
N SER A 58 -1.14 3.98 25.08
CA SER A 58 -1.43 4.47 23.73
C SER A 58 -2.64 3.78 23.12
N ARG A 59 -3.64 4.59 22.77
CA ARG A 59 -4.81 4.16 21.99
C ARG A 59 -4.45 3.86 20.54
N TYR A 60 -3.32 4.37 20.07
CA TYR A 60 -2.88 4.30 18.67
C TYR A 60 -1.52 3.64 18.57
N ARG A 61 -1.32 2.87 17.49
CA ARG A 61 -0.04 2.27 17.12
C ARG A 61 0.26 2.49 15.63
N SER A 62 1.51 2.32 15.23
CA SER A 62 1.93 2.38 13.85
C SER A 62 1.30 1.25 13.04
N VAL A 63 0.85 1.54 11.80
CA VAL A 63 0.43 0.50 10.86
C VAL A 63 1.58 -0.45 10.52
N LEU A 64 2.83 0.01 10.56
CA LEU A 64 4.00 -0.85 10.33
C LEU A 64 4.18 -1.90 11.44
N GLU A 65 3.78 -1.62 12.69
CA GLU A 65 3.73 -2.65 13.74
C GLU A 65 2.71 -3.74 13.43
N VAL A 66 1.59 -3.34 12.82
CA VAL A 66 0.59 -4.31 12.33
C VAL A 66 1.15 -5.10 11.16
N PHE A 67 1.83 -4.46 10.21
CA PHE A 67 2.50 -5.17 9.12
C PHE A 67 3.57 -6.15 9.62
N ASP A 68 4.30 -5.82 10.68
CA ASP A 68 5.25 -6.76 11.31
C ASP A 68 4.53 -7.99 11.90
N GLU A 69 3.37 -7.79 12.53
CA GLU A 69 2.53 -8.89 13.03
C GLU A 69 1.98 -9.75 11.87
N LEU A 70 1.48 -9.13 10.81
CA LEU A 70 0.99 -9.83 9.62
C LEU A 70 2.12 -10.61 8.92
N ALA A 71 3.30 -10.00 8.74
CA ALA A 71 4.46 -10.66 8.18
C ALA A 71 4.92 -11.85 9.04
N ARG A 72 4.82 -11.74 10.39
CA ARG A 72 5.08 -12.86 11.31
C ARG A 72 4.09 -14.00 11.12
N ALA A 73 2.85 -13.69 10.77
CA ALA A 73 1.81 -14.68 10.47
C ALA A 73 1.92 -15.27 9.05
N GLY A 74 2.93 -14.87 8.26
CA GLY A 74 3.13 -15.36 6.89
C GLY A 74 2.29 -14.65 5.83
N ILE A 75 1.66 -13.50 6.16
CA ILE A 75 0.87 -12.71 5.23
C ILE A 75 1.81 -11.97 4.27
N GLU A 76 1.55 -12.09 2.97
CA GLU A 76 2.32 -11.41 1.94
C GLU A 76 2.00 -9.91 1.93
N LEU A 77 3.04 -9.08 2.04
CA LEU A 77 2.91 -7.62 2.05
C LEU A 77 3.70 -6.98 0.92
N ARG A 78 3.01 -6.28 0.00
CA ARG A 78 3.61 -5.55 -1.12
C ARG A 78 3.14 -4.11 -1.16
N ILE A 79 4.06 -3.18 -1.32
CA ILE A 79 3.74 -1.76 -1.57
C ILE A 79 4.47 -1.26 -2.79
N LEU A 80 3.69 -0.80 -3.78
CA LEU A 80 4.14 -0.09 -4.96
C LEU A 80 3.90 1.41 -4.76
N HIS A 81 4.97 2.21 -4.78
CA HIS A 81 4.86 3.64 -4.47
C HIS A 81 5.62 4.51 -5.49
N ALA A 82 5.17 5.76 -5.68
CA ALA A 82 5.84 6.68 -6.60
C ALA A 82 6.92 7.52 -5.91
N SER A 83 6.55 8.23 -4.87
CA SER A 83 7.48 9.11 -4.15
C SER A 83 8.17 8.38 -3.00
N ARG A 84 9.32 8.90 -2.59
CA ARG A 84 10.03 8.42 -1.41
C ARG A 84 9.10 8.41 -0.19
N PRO A 85 9.05 7.33 0.60
CA PRO A 85 8.27 7.29 1.83
C PRO A 85 8.67 8.39 2.82
N SER A 86 7.71 8.87 3.60
CA SER A 86 7.95 9.95 4.58
C SER A 86 9.02 9.60 5.62
N GLY A 87 9.66 10.62 6.21
CA GLY A 87 10.63 10.44 7.29
C GLY A 87 10.12 9.54 8.41
N PRO A 88 8.96 9.86 9.03
CA PRO A 88 8.37 9.02 10.08
C PRO A 88 8.12 7.56 9.66
N PHE A 89 7.68 7.31 8.41
CA PHE A 89 7.54 5.94 7.89
C PHE A 89 8.90 5.23 7.90
N ARG A 90 9.95 5.86 7.35
CA ARG A 90 11.29 5.26 7.26
C ARG A 90 11.88 4.99 8.64
N GLU A 91 11.77 5.95 9.56
CA GLU A 91 12.28 5.83 10.95
C GLU A 91 11.60 4.67 11.69
N ARG A 92 10.30 4.45 11.45
CA ARG A 92 9.60 3.31 12.06
C ARG A 92 9.95 2.00 11.36
N PHE A 93 10.03 2.00 10.03
CA PHE A 93 10.42 0.85 9.22
C PHE A 93 11.80 0.31 9.60
N ASP A 94 12.77 1.21 9.86
CA ASP A 94 14.12 0.87 10.30
C ASP A 94 14.18 0.15 11.65
N LYS A 95 13.16 0.33 12.49
CA LYS A 95 13.05 -0.31 13.81
C LYS A 95 12.38 -1.70 13.76
N LEU A 96 11.98 -2.17 12.58
CA LEU A 96 11.26 -3.43 12.38
C LEU A 96 12.05 -4.35 11.42
N PRO A 97 13.06 -5.08 11.93
CA PRO A 97 13.97 -5.90 11.12
C PRO A 97 13.23 -6.83 10.16
N ARG A 98 12.20 -7.54 10.63
CA ARG A 98 11.44 -8.46 9.79
C ARG A 98 10.90 -7.80 8.53
N LEU A 99 10.40 -6.56 8.63
CA LEU A 99 9.83 -5.88 7.46
C LEU A 99 10.90 -5.55 6.42
N TYR A 100 12.04 -5.00 6.81
CA TYR A 100 13.08 -4.64 5.84
C TYR A 100 13.89 -5.85 5.34
N GLU A 101 13.90 -6.96 6.06
CA GLU A 101 14.54 -8.21 5.64
C GLU A 101 13.70 -9.05 4.68
N GLY A 102 12.53 -8.54 4.28
CA GLY A 102 11.68 -9.14 3.25
C GLY A 102 10.23 -9.37 3.64
N GLY A 103 9.87 -9.14 4.91
CA GLY A 103 8.48 -9.26 5.38
C GLY A 103 7.54 -8.18 4.80
N LEU A 104 8.10 -7.09 4.25
CA LEU A 104 7.39 -6.10 3.45
C LEU A 104 8.21 -5.76 2.21
N GLU A 105 7.68 -6.08 1.03
CA GLU A 105 8.31 -5.68 -0.22
C GLU A 105 7.90 -4.27 -0.63
N LEU A 106 8.87 -3.36 -0.74
CA LEU A 106 8.69 -2.00 -1.25
C LEU A 106 9.30 -1.87 -2.64
N ARG A 107 8.50 -1.44 -3.63
CA ARG A 107 8.99 -1.13 -4.98
C ARG A 107 8.59 0.27 -5.40
N GLN A 108 9.56 1.02 -5.90
CA GLN A 108 9.34 2.39 -6.34
C GLN A 108 9.19 2.46 -7.87
N CYS A 109 8.12 3.11 -8.34
CA CYS A 109 7.97 3.51 -9.73
C CYS A 109 7.36 4.91 -9.81
N PRO A 110 8.09 5.93 -10.29
CA PRO A 110 7.61 7.31 -10.35
C PRO A 110 6.31 7.52 -11.15
N ARG A 111 5.95 6.59 -12.03
CA ARG A 111 4.72 6.63 -12.82
C ARG A 111 3.49 6.13 -12.06
N VAL A 112 3.66 5.54 -10.88
CA VAL A 112 2.53 5.04 -10.08
C VAL A 112 1.72 6.21 -9.54
N HIS A 113 0.48 6.30 -9.99
CA HIS A 113 -0.50 7.25 -9.45
C HIS A 113 -1.78 6.55 -8.96
N LEU A 114 -1.79 5.23 -8.98
CA LEU A 114 -2.86 4.40 -8.41
C LEU A 114 -2.99 4.66 -6.90
N LYS A 115 -4.20 4.56 -6.39
CA LYS A 115 -4.52 4.47 -4.98
C LYS A 115 -5.45 3.26 -4.84
N THR A 116 -4.82 2.11 -4.70
CA THR A 116 -5.48 0.80 -4.71
C THR A 116 -4.96 -0.04 -3.55
N VAL A 117 -5.84 -0.79 -2.93
CA VAL A 117 -5.49 -1.80 -1.92
C VAL A 117 -6.23 -3.08 -2.30
N ILE A 118 -5.48 -4.15 -2.51
CA ILE A 118 -6.00 -5.50 -2.77
C ILE A 118 -5.72 -6.33 -1.52
N ILE A 119 -6.75 -6.99 -1.02
CA ILE A 119 -6.70 -7.73 0.25
C ILE A 119 -7.13 -9.16 -0.01
N ASP A 120 -6.27 -10.11 0.34
CA ASP A 120 -6.50 -11.56 0.28
C ASP A 120 -6.92 -12.09 -1.10
N GLY A 121 -6.68 -11.33 -2.17
CA GLY A 121 -7.20 -11.67 -3.50
C GLY A 121 -8.73 -11.77 -3.58
N SER A 122 -9.45 -11.16 -2.65
CA SER A 122 -10.91 -11.27 -2.52
C SER A 122 -11.62 -9.92 -2.41
N MET A 123 -10.88 -8.84 -2.27
CA MET A 123 -11.42 -7.49 -2.09
C MET A 123 -10.48 -6.45 -2.68
N VAL A 124 -11.01 -5.45 -3.36
CA VAL A 124 -10.22 -4.34 -3.90
C VAL A 124 -10.83 -2.98 -3.56
N TYR A 125 -9.98 -2.10 -3.06
CA TYR A 125 -10.25 -0.68 -2.94
C TYR A 125 -9.62 0.07 -4.12
N ILE A 126 -10.36 1.01 -4.70
CA ILE A 126 -9.91 1.95 -5.73
C ILE A 126 -10.42 3.33 -5.35
N GLY A 127 -9.55 4.34 -5.37
CA GLY A 127 -10.00 5.70 -5.04
C GLY A 127 -8.96 6.79 -5.23
N SER A 128 -9.22 7.94 -4.63
CA SER A 128 -8.33 9.10 -4.65
C SER A 128 -7.35 9.11 -3.45
N ALA A 129 -7.63 8.37 -2.37
CA ALA A 129 -6.90 8.42 -1.12
C ALA A 129 -5.52 7.73 -1.20
N ASN A 130 -4.45 8.51 -1.08
CA ASN A 130 -3.12 7.94 -0.89
C ASN A 130 -3.00 7.22 0.46
N TRP A 131 -2.02 6.32 0.58
CA TRP A 131 -1.69 5.63 1.85
C TRP A 131 -1.07 6.60 2.85
N THR A 132 -1.94 7.42 3.43
CA THR A 132 -1.61 8.44 4.43
C THR A 132 -2.72 8.55 5.47
N GLY A 133 -2.38 8.99 6.68
CA GLY A 133 -3.40 9.18 7.73
C GLY A 133 -4.46 10.23 7.39
N ALA A 134 -4.16 11.23 6.56
CA ALA A 134 -5.12 12.22 6.08
C ALA A 134 -6.02 11.65 4.97
N GLY A 135 -5.44 10.91 4.03
CA GLY A 135 -6.18 10.30 2.92
C GLY A 135 -7.11 9.19 3.40
N LEU A 136 -6.59 8.22 4.16
CA LEU A 136 -7.37 7.06 4.61
C LEU A 136 -8.18 7.32 5.90
N GLY A 137 -8.51 8.57 6.21
CA GLY A 137 -9.48 8.90 7.26
C GLY A 137 -9.04 8.64 8.70
N ALA A 138 -7.75 8.32 8.94
CA ALA A 138 -7.22 8.02 10.28
C ALA A 138 -7.08 9.26 11.17
N LYS A 139 -7.04 10.46 10.58
CA LYS A 139 -6.95 11.73 11.32
C LYS A 139 -8.32 12.25 11.72
N GLY A 140 -8.35 13.17 12.70
CA GLY A 140 -9.57 13.90 13.10
C GLY A 140 -10.15 14.74 11.95
N THR A 141 -11.43 15.05 12.01
CA THR A 141 -12.22 15.64 10.91
C THR A 141 -11.55 16.85 10.25
N GLY A 142 -11.05 17.82 11.00
CA GLY A 142 -10.39 19.00 10.44
C GLY A 142 -8.99 18.78 9.83
N ARG A 143 -8.49 17.54 9.82
CA ARG A 143 -7.16 17.17 9.27
C ARG A 143 -7.22 16.05 8.24
N ARG A 144 -8.42 15.64 7.83
CA ARG A 144 -8.64 14.69 6.74
C ARG A 144 -8.71 15.41 5.41
N ASN A 145 -8.22 14.74 4.36
CA ASN A 145 -8.49 15.17 3.01
C ASN A 145 -9.94 14.87 2.62
N PHE A 146 -10.45 15.60 1.63
CA PHE A 146 -11.68 15.21 0.94
C PHE A 146 -11.31 14.16 -0.12
N GLU A 147 -11.64 12.91 0.16
CA GLU A 147 -11.33 11.76 -0.68
C GLU A 147 -12.59 10.95 -0.94
N VAL A 148 -12.64 10.30 -2.10
CA VAL A 148 -13.67 9.34 -2.46
C VAL A 148 -13.02 8.04 -2.94
N GLY A 149 -13.68 6.92 -2.69
CA GLY A 149 -13.22 5.63 -3.18
C GLY A 149 -14.34 4.60 -3.14
N MET A 150 -14.11 3.50 -3.80
CA MET A 150 -15.00 2.35 -3.78
C MET A 150 -14.26 1.11 -3.27
N LEU A 151 -14.98 0.26 -2.56
CA LEU A 151 -14.54 -1.05 -2.11
C LEU A 151 -15.51 -2.09 -2.70
N THR A 152 -14.98 -3.11 -3.35
CA THR A 152 -15.78 -4.16 -3.99
C THR A 152 -15.11 -5.53 -3.86
N ASP A 153 -15.92 -6.57 -3.87
CA ASP A 153 -15.58 -7.99 -3.98
C ASP A 153 -15.94 -8.56 -5.36
N ASP A 154 -16.20 -7.70 -6.34
CA ASP A 154 -16.52 -8.12 -7.70
C ASP A 154 -15.30 -8.74 -8.40
N ASP A 155 -15.41 -10.01 -8.80
CA ASP A 155 -14.32 -10.80 -9.37
C ASP A 155 -13.70 -10.16 -10.61
N GLY A 156 -14.49 -9.61 -11.52
CA GLY A 156 -13.96 -9.02 -12.75
C GLY A 156 -13.18 -7.72 -12.51
N VAL A 157 -13.61 -6.90 -11.54
CA VAL A 157 -12.86 -5.70 -11.12
C VAL A 157 -11.59 -6.13 -10.38
N LEU A 158 -11.69 -7.11 -9.51
CA LEU A 158 -10.57 -7.63 -8.72
C LEU A 158 -9.47 -8.21 -9.61
N ASP A 159 -9.81 -9.13 -10.51
CA ASP A 159 -8.88 -9.77 -11.45
C ASP A 159 -8.17 -8.73 -12.32
N THR A 160 -8.92 -7.77 -12.86
CA THR A 160 -8.35 -6.68 -13.67
C THR A 160 -7.36 -5.83 -12.88
N MET A 161 -7.69 -5.50 -11.63
CA MET A 161 -6.82 -4.69 -10.78
C MET A 161 -5.61 -5.46 -10.26
N GLN A 162 -5.73 -6.76 -10.01
CA GLN A 162 -4.61 -7.63 -9.68
C GLN A 162 -3.66 -7.77 -10.87
N GLU A 163 -4.18 -8.01 -12.07
CA GLU A 163 -3.36 -8.07 -13.28
C GLU A 163 -2.63 -6.76 -13.53
N LEU A 164 -3.31 -5.61 -13.44
CA LEU A 164 -2.69 -4.29 -13.58
C LEU A 164 -1.56 -4.09 -12.57
N TYR A 165 -1.83 -4.38 -11.30
CA TYR A 165 -0.85 -4.27 -10.22
C TYR A 165 0.37 -5.15 -10.49
N ASP A 166 0.16 -6.43 -10.79
CA ASP A 166 1.22 -7.42 -10.97
C ASP A 166 2.07 -7.13 -12.20
N ARG A 167 1.48 -6.68 -13.30
CA ARG A 167 2.22 -6.24 -14.50
C ARG A 167 3.14 -5.06 -14.21
N ILE A 168 2.68 -4.07 -13.42
CA ILE A 168 3.54 -2.95 -12.99
C ILE A 168 4.60 -3.47 -12.03
N TRP A 169 4.22 -4.30 -11.07
CA TRP A 169 5.09 -4.89 -10.08
C TRP A 169 6.27 -5.66 -10.69
N ARG A 170 6.02 -6.41 -11.72
CA ARG A 170 7.03 -7.19 -12.47
C ARG A 170 7.83 -6.37 -13.47
N GLY A 171 7.53 -5.10 -13.64
CA GLY A 171 8.25 -4.23 -14.56
C GLY A 171 7.86 -4.42 -16.02
N ALA A 172 6.74 -5.06 -16.35
CA ALA A 172 6.29 -5.27 -17.72
C ALA A 172 6.09 -3.94 -18.50
N GLN A 173 5.96 -2.82 -17.80
CA GLN A 173 5.83 -1.47 -18.36
C GLN A 173 7.18 -0.72 -18.45
N CYS A 174 8.30 -1.34 -18.08
CA CYS A 174 9.62 -0.72 -18.16
C CYS A 174 10.16 -0.69 -19.59
N GLY A 175 9.85 -1.69 -20.42
CA GLY A 175 10.12 -1.65 -21.86
C GLY A 175 9.35 -0.51 -22.53
N GLY A 176 10.03 0.40 -23.21
CA GLY A 176 9.43 1.61 -23.81
C GLY A 176 9.02 2.70 -22.81
N CYS A 177 9.44 2.61 -21.56
CA CYS A 177 9.21 3.67 -20.59
C CYS A 177 10.22 4.80 -20.75
N ARG A 178 9.74 6.02 -21.06
CA ARG A 178 10.59 7.20 -21.23
C ARG A 178 11.52 7.47 -20.03
N LEU A 179 11.05 7.24 -18.80
CA LEU A 179 11.90 7.40 -17.61
C LEU A 179 13.01 6.34 -17.56
N ARG A 180 12.76 5.13 -18.11
CA ARG A 180 13.78 4.09 -18.22
C ARG A 180 14.92 4.53 -19.13
N GLU A 181 14.59 5.13 -20.26
CA GLU A 181 15.53 5.67 -21.26
C GLU A 181 16.33 6.86 -20.66
N GLN A 182 15.71 7.64 -19.78
CA GLN A 182 16.32 8.79 -19.11
C GLN A 182 17.12 8.42 -17.84
N GLY A 183 17.33 7.15 -17.55
CA GLY A 183 18.12 6.70 -16.40
C GLY A 183 17.30 6.51 -15.12
N CYS A 184 16.14 5.84 -15.21
CA CYS A 184 15.33 5.48 -14.04
C CYS A 184 16.18 4.78 -12.96
N GLU A 185 16.20 5.34 -11.76
CA GLU A 185 17.01 4.82 -10.65
C GLU A 185 16.52 3.48 -10.08
N ALA A 186 15.25 3.13 -10.30
CA ALA A 186 14.60 1.96 -9.73
C ALA A 186 13.75 1.19 -10.77
N PRO A 187 14.36 0.72 -11.89
CA PRO A 187 13.61 0.00 -12.91
C PRO A 187 13.13 -1.35 -12.35
N LEU A 188 11.84 -1.60 -12.47
CA LEU A 188 11.18 -2.79 -11.90
C LEU A 188 11.52 -4.08 -12.67
N ASP A 189 11.81 -3.98 -13.95
CA ASP A 189 12.23 -5.11 -14.81
C ASP A 189 13.57 -5.74 -14.39
N LEU A 190 14.40 -5.03 -13.65
CA LEU A 190 15.66 -5.52 -13.09
C LEU A 190 15.52 -6.03 -11.65
N PHE A 191 14.29 -6.13 -11.15
CA PHE A 191 14.05 -6.55 -9.78
C PHE A 191 14.16 -8.07 -9.66
N SER A 192 15.08 -8.55 -8.83
CA SER A 192 15.20 -9.96 -8.45
C SER A 192 14.96 -10.11 -6.94
N ALA A 193 14.58 -11.30 -6.48
CA ALA A 193 14.33 -11.57 -5.06
C ALA A 193 15.52 -11.18 -4.16
N SER A 194 16.75 -11.33 -4.64
CA SER A 194 17.97 -10.91 -3.95
C SER A 194 18.12 -9.38 -3.82
N ARG A 195 17.28 -8.59 -4.49
CA ARG A 195 17.28 -7.11 -4.43
C ARG A 195 16.20 -6.52 -3.53
N VAL A 196 15.29 -7.34 -2.98
CA VAL A 196 14.24 -6.85 -2.05
C VAL A 196 14.88 -6.15 -0.85
N VAL A 197 15.84 -6.79 -0.20
CA VAL A 197 16.59 -6.21 0.93
C VAL A 197 17.31 -4.93 0.52
N ARG A 198 17.97 -4.92 -0.66
CA ARG A 198 18.68 -3.72 -1.16
C ARG A 198 17.73 -2.58 -1.54
N ALA A 199 16.52 -2.86 -2.05
CA ALA A 199 15.52 -1.84 -2.34
C ALA A 199 14.99 -1.22 -1.04
N ASN A 200 14.73 -2.04 -0.04
CA ASN A 200 14.34 -1.59 1.28
C ASN A 200 15.47 -0.78 1.95
N GLU A 201 16.74 -1.17 1.78
CA GLU A 201 17.90 -0.41 2.22
C GLU A 201 18.01 0.96 1.54
N ARG A 202 17.69 1.10 0.24
CA ARG A 202 17.67 2.41 -0.44
C ARG A 202 16.63 3.35 0.14
N VAL A 203 15.48 2.83 0.57
CA VAL A 203 14.47 3.62 1.29
C VAL A 203 15.05 4.18 2.60
N ARG A 204 15.91 3.40 3.28
CA ARG A 204 16.55 3.79 4.56
C ARG A 204 17.65 4.83 4.38
N ARG A 205 18.63 4.62 3.48
CA ARG A 205 19.94 5.28 3.48
C ARG A 205 20.04 6.58 2.70
N ARG A 206 19.07 6.99 1.87
CA ARG A 206 19.20 8.27 1.15
C ARG A 206 19.14 9.45 2.11
N PRO A 207 20.15 10.36 2.13
CA PRO A 207 20.14 11.58 2.93
C PRO A 207 18.97 12.49 2.52
N ARG A 208 18.62 13.42 3.39
CA ARG A 208 17.57 14.45 3.19
C ARG A 208 17.86 15.34 2.01
#